data_a2ba5ebb09bfa5bf63ab971a97183611
#
_entry.id   a2ba5ebb09bfa5bf63ab971a97183611
#
_cell.length_a   1.000
_cell.length_b   1.000
_cell.length_c   1.000
_cell.angle_alpha   90.00
_cell.angle_beta   90.00
_cell.angle_gamma   90.00
#
_symmetry.space_group_name_H-M   'P 1'
#
loop_
_entity.id
_entity.type
_entity.pdbx_description
1 polymer ?
#
loop_
_entity_poly.entity_id
_entity_poly.type
_entity_poly.pdbx_seq_one_letter_code
_entity_poly.pdbx_strand_id
1 'polypeptide(L)'
;WATLLLSIGWINRGSRTALLSELTGWVLTVPLTLTVFTNLLGHIGGFRVTPKHQRRDRGSFSLVLVMPLLGLLLLNLFNIVGLMTTVSLNSEMLDARPLGLTWAVINLLSLWIALRACWDPAAQDPAPWQGACLPGVLEDHAGQSQECRITALSESGAELEIATPTFAAMPLMTLHWTDEVPPLAVELERMQGNRVSLRWQQLDDQSRQRLILWLFCREDCWPDRQALPEWRSFLALISNLCTLPTRRPFHRCLMPQTTPH
;
A
#
# COMPACT_ATOMS: atom_id res chain seq x y z
N TRP A 1 17.15 7.81 19.88
CA TRP A 1 16.31 7.26 18.83
C TRP A 1 15.14 8.19 18.51
N ALA A 2 14.26 8.53 19.47
CA ALA A 2 13.12 9.42 19.25
C ALA A 2 13.55 10.79 18.67
N THR A 3 14.61 11.38 19.20
CA THR A 3 15.19 12.64 18.69
C THR A 3 15.63 12.52 17.22
N LEU A 4 16.23 11.39 16.86
CA LEU A 4 16.66 11.11 15.48
C LEU A 4 15.45 11.01 14.53
N LEU A 5 14.40 10.28 14.92
CA LEU A 5 13.17 10.17 14.12
C LEU A 5 12.51 11.54 13.90
N LEU A 6 12.40 12.35 14.96
CA LEU A 6 11.84 13.70 14.87
C LEU A 6 12.68 14.61 13.97
N SER A 7 14.02 14.55 14.09
CA SER A 7 14.93 15.32 13.24
C SER A 7 14.82 14.91 11.77
N ILE A 8 14.75 13.61 11.47
CA ILE A 8 14.55 13.09 10.11
C ILE A 8 13.21 13.56 9.55
N GLY A 9 12.13 13.47 10.34
CA GLY A 9 10.80 13.95 9.96
C GLY A 9 10.81 15.45 9.62
N TRP A 10 11.49 16.25 10.44
CA TRP A 10 11.63 17.69 10.24
C TRP A 10 12.45 18.05 8.99
N ILE A 11 13.61 17.41 8.79
CA ILE A 11 14.46 17.64 7.62
C ILE A 11 13.74 17.28 6.31
N ASN A 12 12.99 16.18 6.31
CA ASN A 12 12.25 15.72 5.12
C ASN A 12 10.97 16.53 4.84
N ARG A 13 10.63 17.51 5.66
CA ARG A 13 9.44 18.40 5.48
C ARG A 13 8.15 17.65 5.13
N GLY A 14 7.92 16.48 5.73
CA GLY A 14 6.74 15.68 5.47
C GLY A 14 6.73 14.91 4.13
N SER A 15 7.86 14.84 3.41
CA SER A 15 7.94 14.03 2.17
C SER A 15 7.91 12.53 2.44
N ARG A 16 8.33 12.11 3.64
CA ARG A 16 8.31 10.70 4.09
C ARG A 16 8.14 10.62 5.61
N THR A 17 7.56 9.53 6.07
CA THR A 17 7.43 9.19 7.47
C THR A 17 8.69 8.48 7.96
N ALA A 18 9.37 9.01 8.97
CA ALA A 18 10.61 8.43 9.50
C ALA A 18 10.37 7.05 10.10
N LEU A 19 9.26 6.86 10.82
CA LEU A 19 8.87 5.57 11.41
C LEU A 19 8.73 4.47 10.36
N LEU A 20 8.04 4.75 9.24
CA LEU A 20 7.89 3.75 8.16
C LEU A 20 9.22 3.43 7.48
N SER A 21 10.11 4.42 7.37
CA SER A 21 11.46 4.21 6.83
C SER A 21 12.28 3.28 7.72
N GLU A 22 12.19 3.44 9.04
CA GLU A 22 12.84 2.56 10.02
C GLU A 22 12.33 1.11 9.91
N LEU A 23 11.02 0.92 9.83
CA LEU A 23 10.41 -0.40 9.66
C LEU A 23 10.80 -1.07 8.34
N THR A 24 10.92 -0.30 7.26
CA THR A 24 11.42 -0.81 5.98
C THR A 24 12.88 -1.28 6.12
N GLY A 25 13.68 -0.56 6.92
CA GLY A 25 15.04 -0.98 7.27
C GLY A 25 15.08 -2.38 7.88
N TRP A 26 14.19 -2.70 8.82
CA TRP A 26 14.10 -4.02 9.43
C TRP A 26 13.84 -5.12 8.40
N VAL A 27 12.88 -4.93 7.49
CA VAL A 27 12.55 -5.90 6.42
C VAL A 27 13.75 -6.15 5.51
N LEU A 28 14.50 -5.09 5.18
CA LEU A 28 15.61 -5.15 4.23
C LEU A 28 16.95 -5.54 4.88
N THR A 29 17.07 -5.48 6.21
CA THR A 29 18.35 -5.71 6.92
C THR A 29 19.03 -7.01 6.51
N VAL A 30 18.31 -8.14 6.55
CA VAL A 30 18.91 -9.44 6.24
C VAL A 30 19.23 -9.59 4.75
N PRO A 31 18.32 -9.30 3.80
CA PRO A 31 18.65 -9.34 2.37
C PRO A 31 19.84 -8.47 2.00
N LEU A 32 19.92 -7.24 2.53
CA LEU A 32 21.05 -6.33 2.25
C LEU A 32 22.35 -6.87 2.85
N THR A 33 22.31 -7.35 4.09
CA THR A 33 23.50 -7.94 4.74
C THR A 33 24.02 -9.11 3.93
N LEU A 34 23.14 -10.05 3.54
CA LEU A 34 23.53 -11.19 2.70
C LEU A 34 24.11 -10.74 1.35
N THR A 35 23.53 -9.73 0.73
CA THR A 35 24.02 -9.17 -0.53
C THR A 35 25.42 -8.58 -0.36
N VAL A 36 25.66 -7.83 0.72
CA VAL A 36 26.97 -7.27 1.03
C VAL A 36 28.00 -8.39 1.25
N PHE A 37 27.68 -9.40 2.05
CA PHE A 37 28.57 -10.51 2.31
C PHE A 37 28.91 -11.32 1.04
N THR A 38 27.90 -11.64 0.24
CA THR A 38 28.14 -12.39 -1.01
C THR A 38 29.00 -11.59 -2.00
N ASN A 39 28.79 -10.28 -2.08
CA ASN A 39 29.63 -9.42 -2.92
C ASN A 39 31.08 -9.32 -2.40
N LEU A 40 31.28 -9.21 -1.09
CA LEU A 40 32.63 -9.22 -0.48
C LEU A 40 33.39 -10.54 -0.74
N LEU A 41 32.65 -11.64 -0.83
CA LEU A 41 33.20 -12.96 -1.17
C LEU A 41 33.39 -13.16 -2.69
N GLY A 42 33.17 -12.12 -3.50
CA GLY A 42 33.37 -12.16 -4.95
C GLY A 42 32.21 -12.78 -5.73
N HIS A 43 31.08 -13.09 -5.08
CA HIS A 43 29.90 -13.58 -5.76
C HIS A 43 29.04 -12.40 -6.24
N ILE A 44 29.26 -11.96 -7.48
CA ILE A 44 28.46 -10.91 -8.10
C ILE A 44 27.17 -11.51 -8.60
N GLY A 45 26.09 -11.32 -7.88
CA GLY A 45 24.74 -11.70 -8.31
C GLY A 45 24.29 -10.84 -9.49
N GLY A 46 23.63 -11.46 -10.49
CA GLY A 46 23.01 -10.72 -11.59
C GLY A 46 21.85 -9.85 -11.09
N PHE A 47 21.60 -8.74 -11.78
CA PHE A 47 20.44 -7.89 -11.52
C PHE A 47 19.13 -8.65 -11.75
N ARG A 48 18.35 -8.81 -10.69
CA ARG A 48 17.00 -9.41 -10.78
C ARG A 48 15.98 -8.32 -10.99
N VAL A 49 15.35 -8.33 -12.16
CA VAL A 49 14.22 -7.42 -12.44
C VAL A 49 13.01 -7.86 -11.62
N THR A 50 12.45 -6.94 -10.85
CA THR A 50 11.18 -7.18 -10.16
C THR A 50 10.09 -7.40 -11.21
N PRO A 51 9.39 -8.54 -11.21
CA PRO A 51 8.32 -8.78 -12.18
C PRO A 51 7.20 -7.76 -11.94
N LYS A 52 6.98 -6.93 -12.95
CA LYS A 52 5.86 -5.98 -13.00
C LYS A 52 4.64 -6.74 -13.55
N HIS A 53 3.46 -6.39 -13.07
CA HIS A 53 2.19 -6.97 -13.56
C HIS A 53 1.94 -8.47 -13.22
N GLN A 54 2.52 -8.98 -12.14
CA GLN A 54 2.11 -10.29 -11.65
C GLN A 54 0.71 -10.22 -11.01
N ARG A 55 -0.23 -10.91 -11.65
CA ARG A 55 -1.53 -11.22 -11.02
C ARG A 55 -1.32 -12.28 -9.94
N ARG A 56 -1.90 -12.06 -8.78
CA ARG A 56 -1.88 -13.02 -7.67
C ARG A 56 -3.30 -13.23 -7.18
N ASP A 57 -3.80 -14.43 -7.31
CA ASP A 57 -5.15 -14.78 -6.86
C ASP A 57 -5.24 -14.92 -5.34
N ARG A 58 -4.12 -15.22 -4.69
CA ARG A 58 -4.05 -15.41 -3.24
C ARG A 58 -2.89 -14.61 -2.65
N GLY A 59 -3.14 -14.07 -1.45
CA GLY A 59 -2.06 -13.47 -0.67
C GLY A 59 -1.04 -14.52 -0.23
N SER A 60 0.21 -14.13 -0.13
CA SER A 60 1.31 -15.00 0.29
C SER A 60 2.34 -14.25 1.11
N PHE A 61 3.06 -14.98 1.96
CA PHE A 61 4.26 -14.47 2.62
C PHE A 61 5.50 -14.78 1.77
N SER A 62 6.41 -13.81 1.69
CA SER A 62 7.74 -14.05 1.14
C SER A 62 8.59 -14.82 2.15
N LEU A 63 8.73 -16.13 2.01
CA LEU A 63 9.49 -16.96 2.94
C LEU A 63 10.95 -16.51 3.08
N VAL A 64 11.56 -16.02 2.02
CA VAL A 64 12.94 -15.49 2.03
C VAL A 64 13.10 -14.32 3.01
N LEU A 65 12.08 -13.47 3.14
CA LEU A 65 12.09 -12.33 4.06
C LEU A 65 11.59 -12.73 5.46
N VAL A 66 10.59 -13.60 5.53
CA VAL A 66 9.94 -13.99 6.78
C VAL A 66 10.84 -14.83 7.67
N MET A 67 11.54 -15.84 7.13
CA MET A 67 12.33 -16.77 7.93
C MET A 67 13.43 -16.10 8.78
N PRO A 68 14.25 -15.20 8.23
CA PRO A 68 15.23 -14.49 9.03
C PRO A 68 14.61 -13.59 10.12
N LEU A 69 13.52 -12.88 9.78
CA LEU A 69 12.82 -12.04 10.74
C LEU A 69 12.19 -12.84 11.86
N LEU A 70 11.65 -14.03 11.54
CA LEU A 70 11.14 -14.97 12.56
C LEU A 70 12.25 -15.45 13.48
N GLY A 71 13.42 -15.77 12.92
CA GLY A 71 14.60 -16.12 13.72
C GLY A 71 15.00 -15.01 14.69
N LEU A 72 15.06 -13.76 14.23
CA LEU A 72 15.34 -12.59 15.08
C LEU A 72 14.24 -12.38 16.13
N LEU A 73 12.98 -12.59 15.78
CA LEU A 73 11.86 -12.49 16.72
C LEU A 73 12.00 -13.52 17.84
N LEU A 74 12.29 -14.78 17.52
CA LEU A 74 12.49 -15.85 18.50
C LEU A 74 13.69 -15.57 19.41
N LEU A 75 14.81 -15.08 18.86
CA LEU A 75 15.98 -14.68 19.65
C LEU A 75 15.63 -13.52 20.60
N ASN A 76 14.85 -12.55 20.14
CA ASN A 76 14.42 -11.44 20.99
C ASN A 76 13.45 -11.90 22.10
N LEU A 77 12.54 -12.82 21.81
CA LEU A 77 11.69 -13.44 22.83
C LEU A 77 12.51 -14.21 23.88
N PHE A 78 13.50 -14.99 23.44
CA PHE A 78 14.43 -15.69 24.33
C PHE A 78 15.19 -14.69 25.21
N ASN A 79 15.66 -13.58 24.66
CA ASN A 79 16.29 -12.50 25.42
C ASN A 79 15.35 -11.90 26.48
N ILE A 80 14.08 -11.64 26.15
CA ILE A 80 13.08 -11.14 27.11
C ILE A 80 12.90 -12.14 28.27
N VAL A 81 12.72 -13.42 27.95
CA VAL A 81 12.62 -14.48 28.97
C VAL A 81 13.86 -14.51 29.84
N GLY A 82 15.06 -14.47 29.27
CA GLY A 82 16.31 -14.38 29.99
C GLY A 82 16.38 -13.19 30.94
N LEU A 83 16.02 -11.99 30.47
CA LEU A 83 15.98 -10.78 31.29
C LEU A 83 14.95 -10.86 32.44
N MET A 84 13.87 -11.60 32.25
CA MET A 84 12.84 -11.79 33.29
C MET A 84 13.20 -12.87 34.30
N THR A 85 13.84 -13.95 33.86
CA THR A 85 14.12 -15.13 34.71
C THR A 85 15.48 -15.09 35.42
N THR A 86 16.47 -14.35 34.87
CA THR A 86 17.78 -14.27 35.45
C THR A 86 17.71 -13.52 36.77
N VAL A 87 17.88 -14.25 37.89
CA VAL A 87 18.12 -13.65 39.20
C VAL A 87 19.55 -13.11 39.17
N SER A 88 19.70 -11.81 38.99
CA SER A 88 21.01 -11.18 38.94
C SER A 88 21.67 -11.22 40.32
N LEU A 89 22.84 -11.85 40.39
CA LEU A 89 23.70 -11.81 41.57
C LEU A 89 24.45 -10.47 41.69
N ASN A 90 24.46 -9.65 40.64
CA ASN A 90 25.13 -8.36 40.59
C ASN A 90 24.10 -7.20 40.53
N SER A 91 24.24 -6.26 41.46
CA SER A 91 23.37 -5.07 41.55
C SER A 91 23.40 -4.19 40.31
N GLU A 92 24.55 -4.06 39.65
CA GLU A 92 24.68 -3.25 38.40
C GLU A 92 23.82 -3.79 37.23
N MET A 93 23.64 -5.11 37.14
CA MET A 93 22.76 -5.69 36.14
C MET A 93 21.27 -5.46 36.42
N LEU A 94 20.90 -5.30 37.69
CA LEU A 94 19.51 -4.96 38.07
C LEU A 94 19.12 -3.56 37.60
N ASP A 95 20.03 -2.60 37.64
CA ASP A 95 19.79 -1.22 37.23
C ASP A 95 19.63 -1.08 35.69
N ALA A 96 20.32 -1.92 34.92
CA ALA A 96 20.23 -1.93 33.48
C ALA A 96 19.02 -2.72 32.93
N ARG A 97 18.38 -3.56 33.72
CA ARG A 97 17.27 -4.43 33.31
C ARG A 97 16.06 -3.68 32.73
N PRO A 98 15.57 -2.57 33.30
CA PRO A 98 14.44 -1.83 32.71
C PRO A 98 14.76 -1.30 31.33
N LEU A 99 15.98 -0.82 31.10
CA LEU A 99 16.42 -0.34 29.79
C LEU A 99 16.48 -1.50 28.78
N GLY A 100 17.04 -2.65 29.17
CA GLY A 100 17.09 -3.85 28.33
C GLY A 100 15.70 -4.34 27.93
N LEU A 101 14.75 -4.41 28.87
CA LEU A 101 13.37 -4.78 28.61
C LEU A 101 12.67 -3.78 27.68
N THR A 102 12.88 -2.48 27.89
CA THR A 102 12.30 -1.44 27.03
C THR A 102 12.74 -1.62 25.59
N TRP A 103 14.04 -1.80 25.34
CA TRP A 103 14.55 -2.04 23.99
C TRP A 103 14.08 -3.37 23.40
N ALA A 104 14.02 -4.41 24.20
CA ALA A 104 13.53 -5.72 23.75
C ALA A 104 12.06 -5.65 23.33
N VAL A 105 11.21 -4.88 24.02
CA VAL A 105 9.82 -4.66 23.64
C VAL A 105 9.72 -3.84 22.37
N ILE A 106 10.51 -2.77 22.22
CA ILE A 106 10.54 -1.96 20.97
C ILE A 106 10.93 -2.83 19.79
N ASN A 107 11.99 -3.66 19.94
CA ASN A 107 12.43 -4.59 18.90
C ASN A 107 11.35 -5.63 18.58
N LEU A 108 10.66 -6.16 19.58
CA LEU A 108 9.58 -7.12 19.39
C LEU A 108 8.45 -6.53 18.52
N LEU A 109 8.01 -5.31 18.84
CA LEU A 109 6.99 -4.61 18.07
C LEU A 109 7.46 -4.31 16.65
N SER A 110 8.69 -3.85 16.48
CA SER A 110 9.28 -3.55 15.16
C SER A 110 9.38 -4.80 14.29
N LEU A 111 9.86 -5.91 14.85
CA LEU A 111 9.95 -7.21 14.15
C LEU A 111 8.57 -7.76 13.79
N TRP A 112 7.60 -7.62 14.69
CA TRP A 112 6.22 -8.02 14.41
C TRP A 112 5.63 -7.23 13.23
N ILE A 113 5.80 -5.91 13.22
CA ILE A 113 5.36 -5.06 12.12
C ILE A 113 6.09 -5.42 10.81
N ALA A 114 7.41 -5.66 10.87
CA ALA A 114 8.20 -6.08 9.72
C ALA A 114 7.72 -7.42 9.14
N LEU A 115 7.40 -8.40 10.00
CA LEU A 115 6.80 -9.67 9.56
C LEU A 115 5.45 -9.47 8.88
N ARG A 116 4.62 -8.56 9.40
CA ARG A 116 3.34 -8.20 8.78
C ARG A 116 3.54 -7.50 7.42
N ALA A 117 4.56 -6.68 7.28
CA ALA A 117 4.91 -6.03 6.03
C ALA A 117 5.40 -7.01 4.95
N CYS A 118 5.84 -8.22 5.32
CA CYS A 118 6.18 -9.29 4.38
C CYS A 118 4.97 -10.00 3.78
N TRP A 119 3.76 -9.66 4.21
CA TRP A 119 2.53 -10.16 3.60
C TRP A 119 2.23 -9.41 2.31
N ASP A 120 2.16 -10.16 1.24
CA ASP A 120 1.83 -9.68 -0.11
C ASP A 120 0.36 -10.03 -0.38
N PRO A 121 -0.56 -9.07 -0.40
CA PRO A 121 -1.98 -9.34 -0.59
C PRO A 121 -2.27 -9.86 -2.00
N ALA A 122 -3.42 -10.48 -2.20
CA ALA A 122 -3.88 -10.83 -3.54
C ALA A 122 -3.99 -9.56 -4.40
N ALA A 123 -3.37 -9.58 -5.56
CA ALA A 123 -3.39 -8.51 -6.54
C ALA A 123 -3.93 -9.06 -7.87
N GLN A 124 -5.24 -9.00 -8.04
CA GLN A 124 -5.89 -9.38 -9.30
C GLN A 124 -5.62 -8.36 -10.39
N ASP A 125 -5.39 -7.12 -9.99
CA ASP A 125 -5.07 -5.99 -10.85
C ASP A 125 -3.75 -5.34 -10.43
N PRO A 126 -2.68 -5.48 -11.22
CA PRO A 126 -1.39 -4.88 -10.93
C PRO A 126 -1.32 -3.39 -11.29
N ALA A 127 -2.29 -2.85 -12.04
CA ALA A 127 -2.27 -1.46 -12.45
C ALA A 127 -2.51 -0.51 -11.26
N PRO A 128 -1.78 0.61 -11.18
CA PRO A 128 -2.00 1.59 -10.13
C PRO A 128 -3.36 2.27 -10.32
N TRP A 129 -4.09 2.40 -9.23
CA TRP A 129 -5.36 3.11 -9.21
C TRP A 129 -5.17 4.51 -8.64
N GLN A 130 -5.68 5.48 -9.35
CA GLN A 130 -5.68 6.88 -8.93
C GLN A 130 -7.05 7.25 -8.39
N GLY A 131 -7.09 7.76 -7.15
CA GLY A 131 -8.31 8.34 -6.60
C GLY A 131 -8.74 9.55 -7.43
N ALA A 132 -10.02 9.60 -7.78
CA ALA A 132 -10.61 10.68 -8.55
C ALA A 132 -11.93 11.11 -7.88
N CYS A 133 -12.42 12.27 -8.19
CA CYS A 133 -13.75 12.72 -7.79
C CYS A 133 -14.35 13.49 -8.95
N LEU A 134 -14.79 12.76 -9.97
CA LEU A 134 -15.23 13.31 -11.25
C LEU A 134 -16.67 12.91 -11.54
N PRO A 135 -17.47 13.78 -12.14
CA PRO A 135 -18.74 13.38 -12.72
C PRO A 135 -18.49 12.46 -13.92
N GLY A 136 -19.35 11.49 -14.12
CA GLY A 136 -19.33 10.61 -15.27
C GLY A 136 -20.72 10.19 -15.65
N VAL A 137 -20.86 9.70 -16.87
CA VAL A 137 -22.11 9.18 -17.42
C VAL A 137 -21.84 7.74 -17.87
N LEU A 138 -22.64 6.83 -17.36
CA LEU A 138 -22.65 5.42 -17.76
C LEU A 138 -23.84 5.22 -18.69
N GLU A 139 -23.61 4.76 -19.89
CA GLU A 139 -24.61 4.52 -20.93
C GLU A 139 -24.68 3.03 -21.25
N ASP A 140 -25.88 2.50 -21.36
CA ASP A 140 -26.12 1.13 -21.78
C ASP A 140 -26.35 1.04 -23.31
N HIS A 141 -26.42 -0.17 -23.84
CA HIS A 141 -26.70 -0.39 -25.25
C HIS A 141 -28.10 0.03 -25.72
N ALA A 142 -29.02 0.24 -24.78
CA ALA A 142 -30.36 0.74 -25.08
C ALA A 142 -30.42 2.27 -25.14
N GLY A 143 -29.28 2.96 -24.96
CA GLY A 143 -29.18 4.42 -24.92
C GLY A 143 -29.68 5.02 -23.60
N GLN A 144 -29.86 4.22 -22.55
CA GLN A 144 -30.18 4.76 -21.23
C GLN A 144 -28.90 5.25 -20.57
N SER A 145 -28.88 6.51 -20.20
CA SER A 145 -27.76 7.14 -19.52
C SER A 145 -28.05 7.30 -18.03
N GLN A 146 -27.05 7.02 -17.20
CA GLN A 146 -27.10 7.22 -15.77
C GLN A 146 -25.89 8.02 -15.29
N GLU A 147 -26.17 9.08 -14.54
CA GLU A 147 -25.12 9.86 -13.90
C GLU A 147 -24.44 9.05 -12.79
N CYS A 148 -23.12 9.10 -12.74
CA CYS A 148 -22.30 8.44 -11.75
C CYS A 148 -21.18 9.37 -11.29
N ARG A 149 -20.58 9.04 -10.15
CA ARG A 149 -19.38 9.70 -9.65
C ARG A 149 -18.22 8.73 -9.71
N ILE A 150 -17.20 9.09 -10.46
CA ILE A 150 -15.97 8.30 -10.55
C ILE A 150 -15.15 8.55 -9.28
N THR A 151 -14.85 7.49 -8.54
CA THR A 151 -14.06 7.54 -7.30
C THR A 151 -12.61 7.13 -7.50
N ALA A 152 -12.32 6.33 -8.52
CA ALA A 152 -10.96 5.99 -8.92
C ALA A 152 -10.91 5.54 -10.39
N LEU A 153 -9.75 5.73 -11.00
CA LEU A 153 -9.44 5.30 -12.37
C LEU A 153 -8.09 4.58 -12.41
N SER A 154 -7.97 3.64 -13.35
CA SER A 154 -6.78 2.84 -13.59
C SER A 154 -6.67 2.50 -15.08
N GLU A 155 -5.52 2.00 -15.52
CA GLU A 155 -5.36 1.43 -16.86
C GLU A 155 -6.25 0.19 -17.11
N SER A 156 -6.75 -0.44 -16.06
CA SER A 156 -7.54 -1.66 -16.12
C SER A 156 -9.03 -1.44 -15.93
N GLY A 157 -9.45 -0.29 -15.36
CA GLY A 157 -10.85 -0.05 -15.07
C GLY A 157 -11.16 1.26 -14.33
N ALA A 158 -12.40 1.37 -13.87
CA ALA A 158 -12.92 2.48 -13.11
C ALA A 158 -13.70 2.01 -11.88
N GLU A 159 -13.64 2.76 -10.79
CA GLU A 159 -14.54 2.64 -9.63
C GLU A 159 -15.51 3.80 -9.61
N LEU A 160 -16.79 3.50 -9.47
CA LEU A 160 -17.89 4.46 -9.51
C LEU A 160 -18.73 4.38 -8.24
N GLU A 161 -19.36 5.49 -7.93
CA GLU A 161 -20.46 5.58 -6.97
C GLU A 161 -21.72 6.02 -7.69
N ILE A 162 -22.79 5.21 -7.61
CA ILE A 162 -24.06 5.41 -8.32
C ILE A 162 -25.17 5.49 -7.27
N ALA A 163 -26.02 6.51 -7.32
CA ALA A 163 -27.07 6.72 -6.30
C ALA A 163 -28.08 5.58 -6.25
N THR A 164 -28.55 5.11 -7.40
CA THR A 164 -29.46 3.98 -7.54
C THR A 164 -29.01 3.13 -8.72
N PRO A 165 -28.37 1.97 -8.48
CA PRO A 165 -27.91 1.12 -9.58
C PRO A 165 -29.11 0.49 -10.30
N THR A 166 -29.48 1.04 -11.44
CA THR A 166 -30.56 0.52 -12.31
C THR A 166 -30.05 -0.58 -13.25
N PHE A 167 -28.73 -0.74 -13.37
CA PHE A 167 -28.06 -1.61 -14.35
C PHE A 167 -27.68 -3.01 -13.80
N ALA A 168 -28.50 -3.61 -12.96
CA ALA A 168 -28.13 -4.81 -12.22
C ALA A 168 -27.75 -6.06 -13.06
N ALA A 169 -27.86 -6.03 -14.41
CA ALA A 169 -27.65 -7.22 -15.23
C ALA A 169 -27.12 -6.99 -16.65
N MET A 170 -26.54 -5.85 -16.99
CA MET A 170 -26.12 -5.61 -18.40
C MET A 170 -24.62 -5.86 -18.59
N PRO A 171 -24.25 -6.72 -19.56
CA PRO A 171 -22.84 -7.11 -19.72
C PRO A 171 -21.96 -6.06 -20.40
N LEU A 172 -22.53 -5.09 -21.10
CA LEU A 172 -21.80 -4.11 -21.90
C LEU A 172 -22.37 -2.71 -21.66
N MET A 173 -21.53 -1.81 -21.19
CA MET A 173 -21.84 -0.41 -20.95
C MET A 173 -20.70 0.45 -21.47
N THR A 174 -20.94 1.74 -21.64
CA THR A 174 -19.94 2.73 -22.05
C THR A 174 -19.83 3.80 -20.97
N LEU A 175 -18.61 4.11 -20.55
CA LEU A 175 -18.33 5.14 -19.56
C LEU A 175 -17.73 6.37 -20.26
N HIS A 176 -18.32 7.54 -20.00
CA HIS A 176 -17.85 8.83 -20.46
C HIS A 176 -17.66 9.78 -19.26
N TRP A 177 -16.56 10.57 -19.23
CA TRP A 177 -16.31 11.55 -18.17
C TRP A 177 -15.56 12.81 -18.65
N THR A 178 -15.01 12.80 -19.84
CA THR A 178 -14.27 13.93 -20.42
C THR A 178 -14.21 13.81 -21.93
N ASP A 179 -14.09 14.93 -22.62
CA ASP A 179 -13.96 14.97 -24.08
C ASP A 179 -12.54 14.58 -24.56
N GLU A 180 -11.55 14.58 -23.63
CA GLU A 180 -10.16 14.24 -23.96
C GLU A 180 -9.96 12.73 -24.16
N VAL A 181 -10.81 11.91 -23.54
CA VAL A 181 -10.82 10.46 -23.67
C VAL A 181 -12.13 10.03 -24.32
N PRO A 182 -12.09 9.22 -25.39
CA PRO A 182 -13.31 8.73 -26.01
C PRO A 182 -14.12 7.90 -25.02
N PRO A 183 -15.45 7.76 -25.21
CA PRO A 183 -16.25 6.84 -24.42
C PRO A 183 -15.67 5.43 -24.45
N LEU A 184 -15.44 4.83 -23.28
CA LEU A 184 -14.78 3.53 -23.15
C LEU A 184 -15.80 2.45 -22.81
N ALA A 185 -15.75 1.35 -23.54
CA ALA A 185 -16.57 0.16 -23.25
C ALA A 185 -16.10 -0.48 -21.94
N VAL A 186 -17.05 -0.80 -21.07
CA VAL A 186 -16.81 -1.34 -19.72
C VAL A 186 -17.66 -2.56 -19.44
N GLU A 187 -17.12 -3.41 -18.60
CA GLU A 187 -17.78 -4.60 -18.07
C GLU A 187 -17.84 -4.52 -16.53
N LEU A 188 -18.94 -4.96 -15.95
CA LEU A 188 -19.11 -5.01 -14.51
C LEU A 188 -18.21 -6.09 -13.91
N GLU A 189 -17.28 -5.70 -13.04
CA GLU A 189 -16.39 -6.61 -12.33
C GLU A 189 -16.91 -6.93 -10.91
N ARG A 190 -17.36 -5.90 -10.20
CA ARG A 190 -17.82 -6.03 -8.80
C ARG A 190 -18.81 -4.93 -8.46
N MET A 191 -19.84 -5.28 -7.70
CA MET A 191 -20.81 -4.33 -7.14
C MET A 191 -20.95 -4.56 -5.63
N GLN A 192 -21.00 -3.48 -4.85
CA GLN A 192 -21.21 -3.50 -3.43
C GLN A 192 -22.04 -2.27 -2.99
N GLY A 193 -23.34 -2.48 -2.85
CA GLY A 193 -24.30 -1.39 -2.60
C GLY A 193 -24.29 -0.41 -3.77
N ASN A 194 -24.02 0.86 -3.50
CA ASN A 194 -23.95 1.92 -4.50
C ASN A 194 -22.58 2.05 -5.20
N ARG A 195 -21.61 1.19 -4.87
CA ARG A 195 -20.25 1.21 -5.43
C ARG A 195 -20.07 0.10 -6.45
N VAL A 196 -19.53 0.48 -7.58
CA VAL A 196 -19.34 -0.38 -8.73
C VAL A 196 -17.89 -0.31 -9.18
N SER A 197 -17.27 -1.46 -9.41
CA SER A 197 -15.97 -1.61 -10.09
C SER A 197 -16.22 -2.11 -11.49
N LEU A 198 -15.70 -1.38 -12.46
CA LEU A 198 -15.79 -1.67 -13.88
C LEU A 198 -14.40 -1.98 -14.42
N ARG A 199 -14.34 -2.90 -15.36
CA ARG A 199 -13.14 -3.23 -16.15
C ARG A 199 -13.31 -2.73 -17.56
N TRP A 200 -12.25 -2.12 -18.11
CA TRP A 200 -12.26 -1.79 -19.54
C TRP A 200 -12.34 -3.05 -20.38
N GLN A 201 -13.21 -3.03 -21.39
CA GLN A 201 -13.15 -4.01 -22.46
C GLN A 201 -11.98 -3.68 -23.40
N GLN A 202 -11.82 -4.47 -24.45
CA GLN A 202 -10.73 -4.34 -25.41
C GLN A 202 -10.55 -2.88 -25.84
N LEU A 203 -9.55 -2.20 -25.24
CA LEU A 203 -9.15 -0.87 -25.65
C LEU A 203 -8.27 -0.99 -26.89
N ASP A 204 -8.61 -0.22 -27.93
CA ASP A 204 -7.70 0.00 -29.05
C ASP A 204 -6.48 0.83 -28.58
N ASP A 205 -5.39 0.76 -29.31
CA ASP A 205 -4.13 1.39 -28.93
C ASP A 205 -4.28 2.92 -28.76
N GLN A 206 -5.13 3.55 -29.56
CA GLN A 206 -5.35 5.00 -29.50
C GLN A 206 -6.11 5.39 -28.22
N SER A 207 -7.19 4.69 -27.89
CA SER A 207 -7.97 4.93 -26.66
C SER A 207 -7.13 4.64 -25.42
N ARG A 208 -6.33 3.58 -25.46
CA ARG A 208 -5.39 3.25 -24.38
C ARG A 208 -4.34 4.35 -24.19
N GLN A 209 -3.76 4.84 -25.27
CA GLN A 209 -2.79 5.94 -25.19
C GLN A 209 -3.41 7.21 -24.61
N ARG A 210 -4.61 7.59 -25.05
CA ARG A 210 -5.33 8.76 -24.51
C ARG A 210 -5.65 8.59 -23.03
N LEU A 211 -6.11 7.41 -22.62
CA LEU A 211 -6.35 7.08 -21.21
C LEU A 211 -5.08 7.22 -20.37
N ILE A 212 -3.94 6.68 -20.83
CA ILE A 212 -2.65 6.78 -20.12
C ILE A 212 -2.20 8.23 -20.03
N LEU A 213 -2.27 8.98 -21.11
CA LEU A 213 -1.94 10.42 -21.10
C LEU A 213 -2.83 11.18 -20.10
N TRP A 214 -4.12 10.91 -20.10
CA TRP A 214 -5.04 11.53 -19.17
C TRP A 214 -4.76 11.14 -17.70
N LEU A 215 -4.46 9.88 -17.43
CA LEU A 215 -4.17 9.40 -16.07
C LEU A 215 -2.88 9.98 -15.50
N PHE A 216 -1.82 10.12 -16.30
CA PHE A 216 -0.47 10.34 -15.77
C PHE A 216 0.18 11.65 -16.24
N CYS A 217 -0.34 12.31 -17.29
CA CYS A 217 0.31 13.47 -17.90
C CYS A 217 -0.47 14.78 -17.79
N ARG A 218 -1.68 14.78 -17.25
CA ARG A 218 -2.40 16.04 -17.02
C ARG A 218 -1.80 16.81 -15.85
N GLU A 219 -1.97 18.13 -15.83
CA GLU A 219 -1.33 19.05 -14.89
C GLU A 219 -1.60 18.70 -13.41
N ASP A 220 -2.81 18.30 -13.05
CA ASP A 220 -3.21 17.98 -11.66
C ASP A 220 -3.24 16.48 -11.31
N CYS A 221 -2.68 15.61 -12.16
CA CYS A 221 -2.74 14.16 -11.92
C CYS A 221 -1.89 13.69 -10.73
N TRP A 222 -0.91 14.48 -10.32
CA TRP A 222 -0.02 14.21 -9.19
C TRP A 222 -0.27 15.22 -8.06
N PRO A 223 -1.33 15.02 -7.24
CA PRO A 223 -1.54 15.91 -6.10
C PRO A 223 -0.35 15.87 -5.16
N ASP A 224 0.00 17.02 -4.57
CA ASP A 224 1.01 17.12 -3.52
C ASP A 224 0.65 16.17 -2.37
N ARG A 225 1.26 14.99 -2.38
CA ARG A 225 1.08 13.99 -1.33
C ARG A 225 2.08 14.25 -0.22
N GLN A 226 1.63 14.89 0.82
CA GLN A 226 2.39 14.94 2.06
C GLN A 226 2.28 13.59 2.79
N ALA A 227 3.39 13.11 3.32
CA ALA A 227 3.37 11.94 4.18
C ALA A 227 2.49 12.21 5.42
N LEU A 228 1.83 11.17 5.90
CA LEU A 228 1.07 11.28 7.14
C LEU A 228 1.99 11.71 8.29
N PRO A 229 1.53 12.59 9.21
CA PRO A 229 2.27 12.88 10.43
C PRO A 229 2.63 11.60 11.18
N GLU A 230 3.79 11.55 11.84
CA GLU A 230 4.33 10.36 12.51
C GLU A 230 3.31 9.69 13.45
N TRP A 231 2.56 10.46 14.24
CA TRP A 231 1.56 9.93 15.16
C TRP A 231 0.36 9.28 14.44
N ARG A 232 -0.07 9.81 13.28
CA ARG A 232 -1.14 9.19 12.47
C ARG A 232 -0.64 7.92 11.80
N SER A 233 0.61 7.92 11.36
CA SER A 233 1.26 6.71 10.81
C SER A 233 1.36 5.62 11.87
N PHE A 234 1.71 5.97 13.09
CA PHE A 234 1.75 5.05 14.22
C PHE A 234 0.36 4.47 14.54
N LEU A 235 -0.69 5.31 14.62
CA LEU A 235 -2.06 4.85 14.82
C LEU A 235 -2.55 3.96 13.68
N ALA A 236 -2.24 4.30 12.44
CA ALA A 236 -2.57 3.48 11.27
C ALA A 236 -1.87 2.12 11.31
N LEU A 237 -0.60 2.07 11.75
CA LEU A 237 0.12 0.82 11.95
C LEU A 237 -0.57 -0.05 13.02
N ILE A 238 -0.90 0.51 14.17
CA ILE A 238 -1.58 -0.23 15.25
C ILE A 238 -2.94 -0.75 14.77
N SER A 239 -3.74 0.07 14.12
CA SER A 239 -5.07 -0.33 13.64
C SER A 239 -5.00 -1.46 12.61
N ASN A 240 -3.92 -1.53 11.83
CA ASN A 240 -3.70 -2.57 10.81
C ASN A 240 -2.94 -3.80 11.32
N LEU A 241 -2.43 -3.79 12.56
CA LEU A 241 -1.66 -4.91 13.12
C LEU A 241 -2.43 -6.23 13.18
N CYS A 242 -3.74 -6.16 13.45
CA CYS A 242 -4.59 -7.32 13.65
C CYS A 242 -5.36 -7.75 12.39
N THR A 243 -5.32 -6.96 11.31
CA THR A 243 -6.11 -7.23 10.10
C THR A 243 -5.21 -7.51 8.90
N LEU A 244 -5.40 -8.68 8.25
CA LEU A 244 -4.77 -8.96 6.95
C LEU A 244 -5.70 -8.43 5.86
N PRO A 245 -5.24 -7.51 4.99
CA PRO A 245 -6.05 -7.06 3.86
C PRO A 245 -6.26 -8.24 2.91
N THR A 246 -7.50 -8.72 2.82
CA THR A 246 -7.88 -9.82 1.93
C THR A 246 -8.27 -9.32 0.54
N ARG A 247 -8.81 -8.12 0.46
CA ARG A 247 -9.22 -7.45 -0.80
C ARG A 247 -8.92 -5.97 -0.71
N ARG A 248 -8.66 -5.36 -1.86
CA ARG A 248 -8.53 -3.92 -1.97
C ARG A 248 -9.87 -3.25 -1.65
N PRO A 249 -9.94 -2.29 -0.70
CA PRO A 249 -11.14 -1.52 -0.45
C PRO A 249 -11.41 -0.58 -1.64
N PHE A 250 -12.70 -0.23 -1.85
CA PHE A 250 -13.06 0.81 -2.81
C PHE A 250 -12.45 2.17 -2.42
N HIS A 251 -12.03 2.94 -3.39
CA HIS A 251 -11.59 4.30 -3.16
C HIS A 251 -12.76 5.17 -2.71
N ARG A 252 -12.47 6.08 -1.77
CA ARG A 252 -13.41 7.12 -1.38
C ARG A 252 -13.07 8.38 -2.15
N CYS A 253 -14.10 9.09 -2.61
CA CYS A 253 -13.94 10.44 -3.13
C CYS A 253 -13.41 11.33 -1.99
N LEU A 254 -12.12 11.67 -2.05
CA LEU A 254 -11.54 12.69 -1.22
C LEU A 254 -11.70 13.99 -1.98
N MET A 255 -12.68 14.82 -1.60
CA MET A 255 -12.72 16.18 -2.14
C MET A 255 -11.37 16.85 -1.87
N PRO A 256 -10.76 17.52 -2.85
CA PRO A 256 -9.59 18.32 -2.59
C PRO A 256 -9.96 19.30 -1.47
N GLN A 257 -9.23 19.26 -0.36
CA GLN A 257 -9.33 20.30 0.64
C GLN A 257 -8.86 21.56 -0.06
N THR A 258 -9.80 22.44 -0.42
CA THR A 258 -9.49 23.81 -0.81
C THR A 258 -8.77 24.42 0.40
N THR A 259 -7.45 24.45 0.35
CA THR A 259 -6.65 25.27 1.24
C THR A 259 -7.02 26.72 0.89
N PRO A 260 -7.57 27.49 1.83
CA PRO A 260 -7.70 28.92 1.61
C PRO A 260 -6.28 29.49 1.48
N HIS A 261 -6.03 30.17 0.37
CA HIS A 261 -4.82 30.97 0.14
C HIS A 261 -4.69 32.07 1.17
#